data_4ad88268277c35dee936422d650e09aa
#
_entry.id   4ad88268277c35dee936422d650e09aa
#
_cell.length_a   1.000
_cell.length_b   1.000
_cell.length_c   1.000
_cell.angle_alpha   90.00
_cell.angle_beta   90.00
_cell.angle_gamma   90.00
#
_symmetry.space_group_name_H-M   'P 1'
#
loop_
_entity.id
_entity.type
_entity.pdbx_description
1 polymer ?
#
loop_
_entity_poly.entity_id
_entity_poly.type
_entity_poly.pdbx_seq_one_letter_code
_entity_poly.pdbx_strand_id
1 'polypeptide(L)'
;MIRAAASTQPLGLCRIRELEMTSNEGEHLSGLVSAANAIVDQTFAGFGDLTAQQLNWKPSADQWSVAQCFDHLVRANEAFFPIFEKVLRGEKKNTFWESLPWLPAFWGKMLIKAVAPESTRKLKAPKIFQPSSSSVDGAIIRRFIDQQNQVIRYMKATEDLDLGKIKISSPVTHLITYSLMDAYRIIITHEKRHLLQAMRVSEMDAFPKGIC
;
A
#
# COMPACT_ATOMS: atom_id res chain seq x y z
N MET A 1 -35.68 35.52 -10.41
CA MET A 1 -34.63 35.21 -9.40
C MET A 1 -34.70 33.73 -9.09
N ILE A 2 -33.86 32.94 -9.75
CA ILE A 2 -33.77 31.49 -9.54
C ILE A 2 -32.44 31.26 -8.79
N ARG A 3 -32.52 30.86 -7.52
CA ARG A 3 -31.37 30.45 -6.73
C ARG A 3 -30.99 29.01 -7.16
N ALA A 4 -29.82 28.88 -7.77
CA ALA A 4 -29.20 27.59 -7.98
C ALA A 4 -28.77 27.02 -6.62
N ALA A 5 -29.34 25.89 -6.24
CA ALA A 5 -28.90 25.11 -5.09
C ALA A 5 -27.58 24.41 -5.49
N ALA A 6 -26.49 24.81 -4.85
CA ALA A 6 -25.22 24.08 -4.95
C ALA A 6 -25.40 22.74 -4.27
N SER A 7 -25.33 21.66 -5.03
CA SER A 7 -25.30 20.28 -4.56
C SER A 7 -23.94 20.03 -3.88
N THR A 8 -23.92 20.08 -2.57
CA THR A 8 -22.80 19.61 -1.74
C THR A 8 -22.86 18.09 -1.66
N GLN A 9 -22.31 17.41 -2.66
CA GLN A 9 -21.99 16.00 -2.49
C GLN A 9 -20.76 15.87 -1.59
N PRO A 10 -20.74 14.96 -0.61
CA PRO A 10 -19.59 14.75 0.24
C PRO A 10 -18.43 14.23 -0.62
N LEU A 11 -17.32 14.96 -0.60
CA LEU A 11 -16.08 14.69 -1.35
C LEU A 11 -15.49 13.27 -1.13
N GLY A 12 -15.89 12.59 -0.04
CA GLY A 12 -15.41 11.25 0.32
C GLY A 12 -15.90 10.13 -0.60
N LEU A 13 -17.14 10.14 -1.04
CA LEU A 13 -17.72 9.06 -1.87
C LEU A 13 -17.20 9.05 -3.31
N CYS A 14 -16.80 10.19 -3.86
CA CYS A 14 -16.21 10.27 -5.20
C CYS A 14 -14.76 9.71 -5.22
N ARG A 15 -14.00 9.94 -4.15
CA ARG A 15 -12.61 9.46 -4.01
C ARG A 15 -12.49 7.93 -3.83
N ILE A 16 -13.46 7.30 -3.16
CA ILE A 16 -13.44 5.85 -2.93
C ILE A 16 -13.63 5.07 -4.24
N ARG A 17 -14.41 5.60 -5.17
CA ARG A 17 -14.71 4.96 -6.46
C ARG A 17 -13.51 4.87 -7.41
N GLU A 18 -12.53 5.79 -7.29
CA GLU A 18 -11.30 5.78 -8.09
C GLU A 18 -10.23 4.77 -7.59
N LEU A 19 -10.43 4.21 -6.39
CA LEU A 19 -9.52 3.19 -5.84
C LEU A 19 -9.88 1.75 -6.26
N GLU A 20 -11.06 1.55 -6.84
CA GLU A 20 -11.43 0.25 -7.42
C GLU A 20 -10.61 0.04 -8.69
N MET A 21 -9.58 -0.81 -8.61
CA MET A 21 -8.92 -1.32 -9.82
C MET A 21 -9.95 -2.06 -10.66
N THR A 22 -10.11 -1.66 -11.92
CA THR A 22 -10.74 -2.54 -12.88
C THR A 22 -9.93 -3.83 -12.94
N SER A 23 -10.58 -4.97 -13.13
CA SER A 23 -9.94 -6.30 -13.18
C SER A 23 -8.75 -6.36 -14.15
N ASN A 24 -8.69 -5.45 -15.12
CA ASN A 24 -7.65 -5.39 -16.15
C ASN A 24 -6.41 -4.58 -15.73
N GLU A 25 -6.53 -3.61 -14.82
CA GLU A 25 -5.39 -2.75 -14.40
C GLU A 25 -4.38 -3.51 -13.54
N GLY A 26 -4.81 -4.52 -12.79
CA GLY A 26 -3.93 -5.35 -11.97
C GLY A 26 -3.20 -6.46 -12.73
N GLU A 27 -3.56 -6.73 -13.99
CA GLU A 27 -2.96 -7.82 -14.76
C GLU A 27 -1.60 -7.43 -15.37
N HIS A 28 -1.38 -6.15 -15.69
CA HIS A 28 -0.16 -5.65 -16.34
C HIS A 28 0.61 -4.70 -15.45
N LEU A 29 1.94 -4.68 -15.60
CA LEU A 29 2.83 -3.80 -14.83
C LEU A 29 2.48 -2.31 -15.02
N SER A 30 2.09 -1.90 -16.21
CA SER A 30 1.68 -0.51 -16.50
C SER A 30 0.47 -0.08 -15.67
N GLY A 31 -0.51 -0.96 -15.48
CA GLY A 31 -1.65 -0.70 -14.60
C GLY A 31 -1.26 -0.57 -13.13
N LEU A 32 -0.30 -1.39 -12.66
CA LEU A 32 0.24 -1.26 -11.30
C LEU A 32 1.01 0.06 -11.11
N VAL A 33 1.78 0.49 -12.11
CA VAL A 33 2.47 1.80 -12.10
C VAL A 33 1.45 2.95 -12.05
N SER A 34 0.37 2.87 -12.84
CA SER A 34 -0.71 3.85 -12.81
C SER A 34 -1.38 3.92 -11.44
N ALA A 35 -1.70 2.75 -10.86
CA ALA A 35 -2.27 2.66 -9.52
C ALA A 35 -1.32 3.21 -8.43
N ALA A 36 -0.01 2.96 -8.56
CA ALA A 36 1.00 3.50 -7.65
C ALA A 36 1.06 5.03 -7.68
N ASN A 37 0.99 5.64 -8.88
CA ASN A 37 0.92 7.10 -9.01
C ASN A 37 -0.37 7.66 -8.40
N ALA A 38 -1.51 7.03 -8.64
CA ALA A 38 -2.78 7.44 -8.02
C ALA A 38 -2.73 7.39 -6.48
N ILE A 39 -2.04 6.41 -5.90
CA ILE A 39 -1.80 6.34 -4.45
C ILE A 39 -0.98 7.54 -3.96
N VAL A 40 0.07 7.96 -4.70
CA VAL A 40 0.86 9.16 -4.38
C VAL A 40 -0.04 10.40 -4.34
N ASP A 41 -0.80 10.62 -5.43
CA ASP A 41 -1.66 11.79 -5.58
C ASP A 41 -2.73 11.85 -4.48
N GLN A 42 -3.38 10.71 -4.20
CA GLN A 42 -4.40 10.62 -3.15
C GLN A 42 -3.82 10.79 -1.75
N THR A 43 -2.61 10.27 -1.51
CA THR A 43 -1.91 10.45 -0.23
C THR A 43 -1.60 11.92 0.00
N PHE A 44 -1.03 12.60 -0.99
CA PHE A 44 -0.74 14.03 -0.90
C PHE A 44 -2.02 14.84 -0.69
N ALA A 45 -3.03 14.63 -1.53
CA ALA A 45 -4.29 15.38 -1.47
C ALA A 45 -5.10 15.12 -0.19
N GLY A 46 -5.01 13.92 0.39
CA GLY A 46 -5.78 13.54 1.58
C GLY A 46 -5.11 13.87 2.91
N PHE A 47 -3.77 13.86 2.94
CA PHE A 47 -3.04 13.87 4.21
C PHE A 47 -1.84 14.83 4.22
N GLY A 48 -1.50 15.47 3.08
CA GLY A 48 -0.31 16.35 2.98
C GLY A 48 -0.33 17.55 3.92
N ASP A 49 -1.52 18.10 4.17
CA ASP A 49 -1.72 19.30 5.00
C ASP A 49 -2.12 18.99 6.45
N LEU A 50 -2.19 17.71 6.83
CA LEU A 50 -2.54 17.34 8.20
C LEU A 50 -1.41 17.66 9.17
N THR A 51 -1.77 18.27 10.30
CA THR A 51 -0.85 18.53 11.40
C THR A 51 -0.38 17.23 12.06
N ALA A 52 0.75 17.26 12.76
CA ALA A 52 1.26 16.12 13.53
C ALA A 52 0.22 15.59 14.55
N GLN A 53 -0.59 16.47 15.14
CA GLN A 53 -1.66 16.10 16.05
C GLN A 53 -2.76 15.31 15.32
N GLN A 54 -3.20 15.77 14.15
CA GLN A 54 -4.19 15.09 13.32
C GLN A 54 -3.68 13.74 12.82
N LEU A 55 -2.44 13.69 12.33
CA LEU A 55 -1.80 12.47 11.85
C LEU A 55 -1.72 11.39 12.94
N ASN A 56 -1.48 11.78 14.19
CA ASN A 56 -1.34 10.85 15.31
C ASN A 56 -2.64 10.62 16.10
N TRP A 57 -3.73 11.29 15.75
CA TRP A 57 -5.01 11.07 16.40
C TRP A 57 -5.51 9.63 16.18
N LYS A 58 -5.96 8.99 17.26
CA LYS A 58 -6.47 7.62 17.25
C LYS A 58 -7.95 7.61 17.63
N PRO A 59 -8.78 6.89 16.88
CA PRO A 59 -10.19 6.71 17.24
C PRO A 59 -10.37 5.98 18.58
N SER A 60 -9.50 5.02 18.87
CA SER A 60 -9.45 4.27 20.13
C SER A 60 -8.04 3.70 20.35
N ALA A 61 -7.80 3.15 21.55
CA ALA A 61 -6.51 2.51 21.88
C ALA A 61 -6.12 1.38 20.90
N ASP A 62 -7.11 0.64 20.42
CA ASP A 62 -6.91 -0.54 19.56
C ASP A 62 -6.93 -0.24 18.07
N GLN A 63 -7.16 1.01 17.67
CA GLN A 63 -7.19 1.43 16.27
C GLN A 63 -5.93 2.22 15.93
N TRP A 64 -5.51 2.12 14.68
CA TRP A 64 -4.37 2.87 14.18
C TRP A 64 -4.76 4.29 13.81
N SER A 65 -3.84 5.22 14.05
CA SER A 65 -3.91 6.57 13.50
C SER A 65 -3.58 6.57 12.00
N VAL A 66 -3.82 7.70 11.33
CA VAL A 66 -3.37 7.93 9.95
C VAL A 66 -1.87 7.70 9.83
N ALA A 67 -1.07 8.30 10.71
CA ALA A 67 0.37 8.16 10.69
C ALA A 67 0.83 6.71 10.90
N GLN A 68 0.16 5.93 11.75
CA GLN A 68 0.47 4.52 11.96
C GLN A 68 0.18 3.66 10.73
N CYS A 69 -0.86 3.98 9.96
CA CYS A 69 -1.13 3.29 8.69
C CYS A 69 0.04 3.48 7.71
N PHE A 70 0.54 4.70 7.57
CA PHE A 70 1.65 4.99 6.67
C PHE A 70 3.00 4.46 7.18
N ASP A 71 3.29 4.53 8.49
CA ASP A 71 4.51 3.93 9.05
C ASP A 71 4.56 2.41 8.83
N HIS A 72 3.42 1.75 8.96
CA HIS A 72 3.27 0.33 8.63
C HIS A 72 3.60 0.05 7.15
N LEU A 73 3.04 0.84 6.22
CA LEU A 73 3.30 0.69 4.79
C LEU A 73 4.78 0.92 4.45
N VAL A 74 5.39 1.96 5.02
CA VAL A 74 6.81 2.25 4.84
C VAL A 74 7.66 1.05 5.24
N ARG A 75 7.42 0.47 6.41
CA ARG A 75 8.15 -0.71 6.90
C ARG A 75 7.92 -1.95 6.05
N ALA A 76 6.69 -2.17 5.62
CA ALA A 76 6.34 -3.32 4.80
C ALA A 76 7.02 -3.26 3.42
N ASN A 77 7.05 -2.08 2.79
CA ASN A 77 7.63 -1.89 1.47
C ASN A 77 9.17 -1.93 1.51
N GLU A 78 9.80 -1.30 2.52
CA GLU A 78 11.26 -1.31 2.69
C GLU A 78 11.83 -2.74 2.73
N ALA A 79 11.09 -3.68 3.28
CA ALA A 79 11.51 -5.07 3.37
C ALA A 79 11.67 -5.77 1.99
N PHE A 80 11.05 -5.24 0.94
CA PHE A 80 11.19 -5.76 -0.42
C PHE A 80 12.41 -5.20 -1.17
N PHE A 81 12.90 -4.03 -0.80
CA PHE A 81 13.95 -3.33 -1.56
C PHE A 81 15.22 -4.15 -1.77
N PRO A 82 15.79 -4.81 -0.76
CA PRO A 82 16.97 -5.66 -0.96
C PRO A 82 16.72 -6.81 -1.95
N ILE A 83 15.47 -7.27 -2.06
CA ILE A 83 15.10 -8.34 -3.00
C ILE A 83 15.06 -7.77 -4.42
N PHE A 84 14.42 -6.61 -4.62
CA PHE A 84 14.35 -5.94 -5.91
C PHE A 84 15.73 -5.55 -6.44
N GLU A 85 16.62 -5.06 -5.57
CA GLU A 85 18.00 -4.75 -5.91
C GLU A 85 18.78 -5.98 -6.41
N LYS A 86 18.62 -7.14 -5.73
CA LYS A 86 19.23 -8.40 -6.19
C LYS A 86 18.70 -8.83 -7.55
N VAL A 87 17.39 -8.63 -7.82
CA VAL A 87 16.81 -8.93 -9.13
C VAL A 87 17.43 -8.04 -10.20
N LEU A 88 17.52 -6.73 -9.96
CA LEU A 88 18.08 -5.76 -10.92
C LEU A 88 19.55 -5.99 -11.21
N ARG A 89 20.33 -6.46 -10.22
CA ARG A 89 21.73 -6.82 -10.43
C ARG A 89 21.94 -8.20 -11.07
N GLY A 90 20.86 -8.93 -11.38
CA GLY A 90 20.95 -10.29 -11.90
C GLY A 90 21.49 -11.32 -10.89
N GLU A 91 21.58 -10.95 -9.61
CA GLU A 91 22.12 -11.79 -8.54
C GLU A 91 21.08 -12.74 -7.93
N LYS A 92 19.80 -12.61 -8.33
CA LYS A 92 18.71 -13.40 -7.78
C LYS A 92 18.81 -14.86 -8.27
N LYS A 93 19.07 -15.77 -7.33
CA LYS A 93 19.00 -17.22 -7.54
C LYS A 93 17.77 -17.77 -6.83
N ASN A 94 17.08 -18.71 -7.50
CA ASN A 94 15.92 -19.34 -6.91
C ASN A 94 16.31 -20.25 -5.74
N THR A 95 15.59 -20.17 -4.65
CA THR A 95 15.66 -21.11 -3.54
C THR A 95 14.90 -22.39 -3.86
N PHE A 96 15.08 -23.43 -3.04
CA PHE A 96 14.30 -24.68 -3.17
C PHE A 96 12.79 -24.43 -3.20
N TRP A 97 12.28 -23.60 -2.29
CA TRP A 97 10.85 -23.28 -2.19
C TRP A 97 10.32 -22.48 -3.38
N GLU A 98 11.13 -21.61 -3.93
CA GLU A 98 10.80 -20.83 -5.13
C GLU A 98 10.76 -21.68 -6.40
N SER A 99 11.46 -22.81 -6.41
CA SER A 99 11.54 -23.73 -7.54
C SER A 99 10.38 -24.72 -7.61
N LEU A 100 9.54 -24.79 -6.58
CA LEU A 100 8.36 -25.66 -6.59
C LEU A 100 7.28 -25.11 -7.54
N PRO A 101 6.76 -25.92 -8.51
CA PRO A 101 6.01 -25.37 -9.65
C PRO A 101 4.67 -24.73 -9.29
N TRP A 102 4.01 -25.17 -8.23
CA TRP A 102 2.67 -24.67 -7.83
C TRP A 102 2.69 -23.74 -6.62
N LEU A 103 3.73 -23.81 -5.79
CA LEU A 103 3.79 -23.12 -4.50
C LEU A 103 3.78 -21.58 -4.62
N PRO A 104 4.59 -20.95 -5.52
CA PRO A 104 4.56 -19.52 -5.69
C PRO A 104 3.21 -18.99 -6.16
N ALA A 105 2.55 -19.68 -7.08
CA ALA A 105 1.24 -19.26 -7.58
C ALA A 105 0.13 -19.37 -6.51
N PHE A 106 0.18 -20.40 -5.66
CA PHE A 106 -0.73 -20.54 -4.53
C PHE A 106 -0.58 -19.42 -3.52
N TRP A 107 0.65 -19.17 -3.06
CA TRP A 107 0.92 -18.13 -2.07
C TRP A 107 0.64 -16.74 -2.61
N GLY A 108 1.01 -16.43 -3.86
CA GLY A 108 0.74 -15.15 -4.49
C GLY A 108 -0.75 -14.81 -4.46
N LYS A 109 -1.60 -15.71 -4.98
CA LYS A 109 -3.06 -15.52 -4.96
C LYS A 109 -3.64 -15.40 -3.56
N MET A 110 -3.16 -16.22 -2.62
CA MET A 110 -3.62 -16.20 -1.23
C MET A 110 -3.29 -14.87 -0.56
N LEU A 111 -2.07 -14.36 -0.72
CA LEU A 111 -1.64 -13.11 -0.10
C LEU A 111 -2.34 -11.90 -0.72
N ILE A 112 -2.47 -11.82 -2.05
CA ILE A 112 -3.21 -10.75 -2.71
C ILE A 112 -4.63 -10.67 -2.12
N LYS A 113 -5.33 -11.81 -2.01
CA LYS A 113 -6.67 -11.86 -1.41
C LYS A 113 -6.67 -11.49 0.08
N ALA A 114 -5.63 -11.86 0.82
CA ALA A 114 -5.53 -11.58 2.26
C ALA A 114 -5.33 -10.09 2.55
N VAL A 115 -4.56 -9.38 1.70
CA VAL A 115 -4.28 -7.94 1.84
C VAL A 115 -5.28 -7.05 1.10
N ALA A 116 -6.25 -7.61 0.39
CA ALA A 116 -7.25 -6.86 -0.36
C ALA A 116 -8.10 -5.96 0.56
N PRO A 117 -8.52 -4.78 0.09
CA PRO A 117 -9.38 -3.85 0.85
C PRO A 117 -10.69 -4.49 1.33
N GLU A 118 -11.26 -5.40 0.56
CA GLU A 118 -12.52 -6.10 0.84
C GLU A 118 -12.37 -7.22 1.88
N SER A 119 -11.13 -7.58 2.23
CA SER A 119 -10.88 -8.64 3.20
C SER A 119 -11.33 -8.23 4.59
N THR A 120 -12.36 -8.89 5.10
CA THR A 120 -12.91 -8.68 6.45
C THR A 120 -12.04 -9.32 7.53
N ARG A 121 -11.04 -10.14 7.16
CA ARG A 121 -10.15 -10.80 8.11
C ARG A 121 -9.21 -9.78 8.75
N LYS A 122 -9.32 -9.62 10.07
CA LYS A 122 -8.35 -8.88 10.87
C LYS A 122 -7.07 -9.71 11.00
N LEU A 123 -6.18 -9.61 10.06
CA LEU A 123 -4.84 -10.19 10.19
C LEU A 123 -3.99 -9.27 11.05
N LYS A 124 -3.41 -9.80 12.12
CA LYS A 124 -2.39 -9.05 12.87
C LYS A 124 -1.16 -8.89 11.98
N ALA A 125 -0.71 -7.65 11.82
CA ALA A 125 0.55 -7.37 11.12
C ALA A 125 1.70 -8.14 11.80
N PRO A 126 2.61 -8.76 11.03
CA PRO A 126 3.84 -9.32 11.58
C PRO A 126 4.55 -8.30 12.46
N LYS A 127 5.19 -8.73 13.54
CA LYS A 127 5.84 -7.81 14.51
C LYS A 127 6.79 -6.81 13.83
N ILE A 128 7.54 -7.27 12.82
CA ILE A 128 8.49 -6.44 12.05
C ILE A 128 7.82 -5.30 11.26
N PHE A 129 6.53 -5.43 10.95
CA PHE A 129 5.74 -4.44 10.20
C PHE A 129 4.78 -3.64 11.09
N GLN A 130 4.71 -3.93 12.39
CA GLN A 130 3.91 -3.12 13.29
C GLN A 130 4.46 -1.69 13.33
N PRO A 131 3.58 -0.67 13.50
CA PRO A 131 4.03 0.71 13.63
C PRO A 131 5.10 0.89 14.71
N SER A 132 6.08 1.76 14.43
CA SER A 132 7.27 1.96 15.27
C SER A 132 6.95 2.47 16.66
N SER A 133 5.91 3.31 16.76
CA SER A 133 5.50 3.92 18.02
C SER A 133 4.02 4.31 17.99
N SER A 134 3.50 4.75 19.15
CA SER A 134 2.16 5.36 19.26
C SER A 134 2.13 6.81 18.74
N SER A 135 3.30 7.46 18.65
CA SER A 135 3.47 8.80 18.08
C SER A 135 4.52 8.71 16.98
N VAL A 136 4.10 8.96 15.74
CA VAL A 136 4.91 8.91 14.53
C VAL A 136 5.24 10.33 14.10
N ASP A 137 6.46 10.54 13.55
CA ASP A 137 6.89 11.83 13.01
C ASP A 137 5.92 12.31 11.92
N GLY A 138 5.58 13.61 11.93
CA GLY A 138 4.71 14.24 10.93
C GLY A 138 5.26 14.19 9.51
N ALA A 139 6.56 13.95 9.32
CA ALA A 139 7.18 13.74 8.01
C ALA A 139 6.79 12.39 7.35
N ILE A 140 6.02 11.55 8.04
CA ILE A 140 5.67 10.19 7.56
C ILE A 140 4.97 10.20 6.19
N ILE A 141 4.12 11.18 5.92
CA ILE A 141 3.43 11.30 4.63
C ILE A 141 4.43 11.51 3.50
N ARG A 142 5.38 12.45 3.67
CA ARG A 142 6.45 12.68 2.70
C ARG A 142 7.32 11.44 2.53
N ARG A 143 7.72 10.81 3.64
CA ARG A 143 8.51 9.58 3.61
C ARG A 143 7.82 8.46 2.84
N PHE A 144 6.52 8.28 3.02
CA PHE A 144 5.76 7.30 2.25
C PHE A 144 5.72 7.64 0.76
N ILE A 145 5.48 8.92 0.40
CA ILE A 145 5.47 9.37 -1.00
C ILE A 145 6.84 9.13 -1.66
N ASP A 146 7.94 9.49 -0.99
CA ASP A 146 9.29 9.27 -1.50
C ASP A 146 9.59 7.78 -1.70
N GLN A 147 9.14 6.95 -0.77
CA GLN A 147 9.27 5.51 -0.86
C GLN A 147 8.39 4.92 -1.98
N GLN A 148 7.17 5.40 -2.15
CA GLN A 148 6.28 4.96 -3.23
C GLN A 148 6.88 5.30 -4.61
N ASN A 149 7.49 6.45 -4.74
CA ASN A 149 8.27 6.79 -5.93
C ASN A 149 9.45 5.81 -6.15
N GLN A 150 10.04 5.28 -5.08
CA GLN A 150 11.05 4.23 -5.18
C GLN A 150 10.45 2.90 -5.67
N VAL A 151 9.28 2.50 -5.19
CA VAL A 151 8.56 1.31 -5.69
C VAL A 151 8.26 1.46 -7.18
N ILE A 152 7.78 2.63 -7.63
CA ILE A 152 7.54 2.93 -9.04
C ILE A 152 8.83 2.80 -9.86
N ARG A 153 9.96 3.30 -9.35
CA ARG A 153 11.27 3.12 -10.03
C ARG A 153 11.65 1.65 -10.17
N TYR A 154 11.44 0.82 -9.14
CA TYR A 154 11.69 -0.63 -9.23
C TYR A 154 10.78 -1.29 -10.26
N MET A 155 9.51 -0.96 -10.31
CA MET A 155 8.57 -1.47 -11.31
C MET A 155 9.06 -1.16 -12.74
N LYS A 156 9.40 0.11 -13.00
CA LYS A 156 9.89 0.56 -14.31
C LYS A 156 11.24 -0.08 -14.68
N ALA A 157 12.16 -0.19 -13.72
CA ALA A 157 13.48 -0.80 -13.97
C ALA A 157 13.42 -2.31 -14.25
N THR A 158 12.30 -2.96 -13.95
CA THR A 158 12.09 -4.39 -14.19
C THR A 158 11.11 -4.67 -15.34
N GLU A 159 10.67 -3.66 -16.10
CA GLU A 159 9.63 -3.80 -17.11
C GLU A 159 9.98 -4.77 -18.25
N ASP A 160 11.25 -4.85 -18.61
CA ASP A 160 11.75 -5.75 -19.66
C ASP A 160 11.96 -7.21 -19.18
N LEU A 161 11.74 -7.48 -17.89
CA LEU A 161 11.93 -8.81 -17.30
C LEU A 161 10.64 -9.62 -17.33
N ASP A 162 10.75 -10.95 -17.43
CA ASP A 162 9.61 -11.85 -17.25
C ASP A 162 9.26 -11.96 -15.76
N LEU A 163 8.50 -10.98 -15.25
CA LEU A 163 8.13 -10.86 -13.84
C LEU A 163 7.34 -12.08 -13.32
N GLY A 164 6.67 -12.80 -14.21
CA GLY A 164 5.93 -14.01 -13.87
C GLY A 164 6.86 -15.20 -13.60
N LYS A 165 8.01 -15.26 -14.27
CA LYS A 165 9.02 -16.33 -14.09
C LYS A 165 9.98 -16.07 -12.94
N ILE A 166 10.28 -14.80 -12.62
CA ILE A 166 11.13 -14.47 -11.47
C ILE A 166 10.35 -14.78 -10.19
N LYS A 167 10.89 -15.69 -9.39
CA LYS A 167 10.28 -16.07 -8.09
C LYS A 167 11.08 -15.45 -6.96
N ILE A 168 10.37 -14.98 -5.94
CA ILE A 168 10.96 -14.40 -4.73
C ILE A 168 10.29 -15.00 -3.50
N SER A 169 11.01 -14.96 -2.39
CA SER A 169 10.46 -15.31 -1.08
C SER A 169 9.95 -14.05 -0.38
N SER A 170 8.91 -14.23 0.43
CA SER A 170 8.37 -13.17 1.26
C SER A 170 9.45 -12.60 2.21
N PRO A 171 9.50 -11.28 2.42
CA PRO A 171 10.38 -10.69 3.42
C PRO A 171 10.15 -11.22 4.86
N VAL A 172 8.96 -11.77 5.13
CA VAL A 172 8.60 -12.29 6.45
C VAL A 172 9.12 -13.70 6.67
N THR A 173 9.10 -14.55 5.62
CA THR A 173 9.51 -15.95 5.72
C THR A 173 9.85 -16.53 4.36
N HIS A 174 10.92 -17.34 4.30
CA HIS A 174 11.35 -17.99 3.07
C HIS A 174 10.40 -19.10 2.56
N LEU A 175 9.46 -19.54 3.40
CA LEU A 175 8.48 -20.58 3.04
C LEU A 175 7.35 -20.05 2.14
N ILE A 176 7.08 -18.76 2.20
CA ILE A 176 6.07 -18.10 1.39
C ILE A 176 6.76 -17.50 0.16
N THR A 177 6.44 -18.04 -1.01
CA THR A 177 7.07 -17.65 -2.27
C THR A 177 6.01 -17.22 -3.28
N TYR A 178 6.33 -16.29 -4.17
CA TYR A 178 5.47 -15.80 -5.22
C TYR A 178 6.27 -15.18 -6.37
N SER A 179 5.60 -14.82 -7.47
CA SER A 179 6.27 -14.15 -8.58
C SER A 179 6.62 -12.69 -8.22
N LEU A 180 7.58 -12.11 -8.93
CA LEU A 180 7.88 -10.68 -8.80
C LEU A 180 6.67 -9.83 -9.18
N MET A 181 5.88 -10.25 -10.18
CA MET A 181 4.61 -9.60 -10.53
C MET A 181 3.63 -9.63 -9.35
N ASP A 182 3.49 -10.77 -8.67
CA ASP A 182 2.60 -10.88 -7.51
C ASP A 182 3.12 -10.05 -6.33
N ALA A 183 4.45 -9.88 -6.17
CA ALA A 183 4.99 -8.97 -5.17
C ALA A 183 4.51 -7.53 -5.38
N TYR A 184 4.59 -7.03 -6.61
CA TYR A 184 4.07 -5.69 -6.94
C TYR A 184 2.56 -5.59 -6.73
N ARG A 185 1.79 -6.62 -7.11
CA ARG A 185 0.34 -6.68 -6.82
C ARG A 185 0.05 -6.65 -5.33
N ILE A 186 0.80 -7.41 -4.53
CA ILE A 186 0.65 -7.44 -3.06
C ILE A 186 0.91 -6.05 -2.48
N ILE A 187 1.99 -5.37 -2.89
CA ILE A 187 2.34 -4.02 -2.42
C ILE A 187 1.19 -3.06 -2.73
N ILE A 188 0.79 -2.93 -3.98
CA ILE A 188 -0.24 -1.97 -4.40
C ILE A 188 -1.60 -2.26 -3.75
N THR A 189 -1.99 -3.54 -3.65
CA THR A 189 -3.24 -3.93 -3.01
C THR A 189 -3.23 -3.63 -1.50
N HIS A 190 -2.09 -3.85 -0.85
CA HIS A 190 -1.88 -3.57 0.57
C HIS A 190 -1.91 -2.06 0.86
N GLU A 191 -1.27 -1.27 0.02
CA GLU A 191 -1.29 0.19 0.11
C GLU A 191 -2.71 0.75 -0.03
N LYS A 192 -3.46 0.28 -1.00
CA LYS A 192 -4.88 0.67 -1.16
C LYS A 192 -5.70 0.37 0.09
N ARG A 193 -5.52 -0.80 0.69
CA ARG A 193 -6.20 -1.17 1.94
C ARG A 193 -5.92 -0.17 3.06
N HIS A 194 -4.64 0.16 3.29
CA HIS A 194 -4.27 1.06 4.38
C HIS A 194 -4.52 2.53 4.06
N LEU A 195 -4.48 2.93 2.81
CA LEU A 195 -4.94 4.24 2.37
C LEU A 195 -6.43 4.43 2.69
N LEU A 196 -7.28 3.47 2.33
CA LEU A 196 -8.70 3.47 2.69
C LEU A 196 -8.92 3.45 4.22
N GLN A 197 -8.07 2.72 4.95
CA GLN A 197 -8.13 2.74 6.42
C GLN A 197 -7.80 4.12 6.97
N ALA A 198 -6.77 4.78 6.48
CA ALA A 198 -6.38 6.13 6.87
C ALA A 198 -7.47 7.17 6.54
N MET A 199 -8.08 7.05 5.35
CA MET A 199 -9.21 7.91 4.95
C MET A 199 -10.40 7.77 5.91
N ARG A 200 -10.79 6.54 6.27
CA ARG A 200 -11.87 6.32 7.25
C ARG A 200 -11.57 6.96 8.60
N VAL A 201 -10.31 6.96 9.04
CA VAL A 201 -9.90 7.60 10.30
C VAL A 201 -10.05 9.12 10.20
N SER A 202 -9.60 9.73 9.10
CA SER A 202 -9.68 11.19 8.90
C SER A 202 -11.10 11.71 8.64
N GLU A 203 -12.02 10.83 8.25
CA GLU A 203 -13.43 11.18 7.98
C GLU A 203 -14.35 10.98 9.21
N MET A 204 -13.83 10.51 10.34
CA MET A 204 -14.63 10.34 11.55
C MET A 204 -15.07 11.69 12.14
N ASP A 205 -16.28 11.77 12.65
CA ASP A 205 -16.82 13.00 13.25
C ASP A 205 -15.94 13.56 14.38
N ALA A 206 -15.31 12.66 15.15
CA ALA A 206 -14.41 12.99 16.25
C ALA A 206 -12.97 13.34 15.80
N PHE A 207 -12.66 13.26 14.50
CA PHE A 207 -11.33 13.62 14.00
C PHE A 207 -11.07 15.12 14.23
N PRO A 208 -9.86 15.50 14.73
CA PRO A 208 -9.55 16.91 15.02
C PRO A 208 -9.68 17.77 13.77
N LYS A 209 -10.58 18.75 13.81
CA LYS A 209 -10.71 19.73 12.72
C LYS A 209 -9.56 20.73 12.83
N GLY A 210 -8.96 21.08 11.69
CA GLY A 210 -7.96 22.15 11.65
C GLY A 210 -8.55 23.43 12.21
N ILE A 211 -7.75 24.16 13.00
CA ILE A 211 -8.07 25.51 13.38
C ILE A 211 -7.92 26.35 12.10
N CYS A 212 -9.04 26.82 11.55
CA CYS A 212 -9.04 27.80 10.47
C CYS A 212 -8.41 29.11 10.93
#